data_e105bb3b9746cf0741b3bde99c8df0c2
#
_entry.id   e105bb3b9746cf0741b3bde99c8df0c2
#
_cell.length_a   1.000
_cell.length_b   1.000
_cell.length_c   1.000
_cell.angle_alpha   90.00
_cell.angle_beta   90.00
_cell.angle_gamma   90.00
#
_symmetry.space_group_name_H-M   'P 1'
#
loop_
_entity.id
_entity.type
_entity.pdbx_description
1 polymer ?
#
loop_
_entity_poly.entity_id
_entity_poly.type
_entity_poly.pdbx_seq_one_letter_code
_entity_poly.pdbx_strand_id
1 'polypeptide(L)'
;VSQVVQAAGLAKGTFYIYFKTKEELFLELMSGALSEFFQELNQSLSQKEIDLEGYVDLFVRKFHKDHMLIKLGALMAGVLEQNTEEEAVKKFKMNLVCQLTNAAKLLHERFPVIDEKQAARMILRSYSVLLGVAQLIPSTPIQSRLLEDPALEVLALDFAEESKAILRALWASALLLSPGCG
;
A
#
# COMPACT_ATOMS: atom_id res chain seq x y z
N VAL A 1 -0.09 15.27 -18.59
CA VAL A 1 0.34 14.49 -19.76
C VAL A 1 1.52 15.17 -20.44
N SER A 2 1.46 16.47 -20.81
CA SER A 2 2.54 17.15 -21.57
C SER A 2 3.93 17.02 -20.91
N GLN A 3 4.04 17.19 -19.60
CA GLN A 3 5.30 17.01 -18.87
C GLN A 3 5.80 15.56 -18.89
N VAL A 4 4.88 14.59 -18.79
CA VAL A 4 5.23 13.16 -18.81
C VAL A 4 5.80 12.75 -20.17
N VAL A 5 5.11 13.10 -21.25
CA VAL A 5 5.59 12.75 -22.61
C VAL A 5 6.88 13.48 -22.98
N GLN A 6 7.05 14.73 -22.53
CA GLN A 6 8.30 15.47 -22.71
C GLN A 6 9.46 14.80 -21.98
N ALA A 7 9.26 14.39 -20.74
CA ALA A 7 10.27 13.67 -19.95
C ALA A 7 10.63 12.31 -20.56
N ALA A 8 9.65 11.64 -21.19
CA ALA A 8 9.84 10.37 -21.90
C ALA A 8 10.39 10.52 -23.34
N GLY A 9 10.60 11.74 -23.83
CA GLY A 9 11.03 11.97 -25.23
C GLY A 9 9.98 11.57 -26.27
N LEU A 10 8.69 11.55 -25.92
CA LEU A 10 7.59 11.09 -26.75
C LEU A 10 6.70 12.24 -27.22
N ALA A 11 6.04 12.05 -28.35
CA ALA A 11 4.98 12.96 -28.81
C ALA A 11 3.71 12.76 -27.98
N LYS A 12 2.93 13.84 -27.77
CA LYS A 12 1.68 13.78 -27.01
C LYS A 12 0.67 12.77 -27.61
N GLY A 13 0.63 12.61 -28.92
CA GLY A 13 -0.21 11.63 -29.61
C GLY A 13 0.14 10.18 -29.24
N THR A 14 1.42 9.89 -29.02
CA THR A 14 1.90 8.56 -28.62
C THR A 14 1.31 8.13 -27.25
N PHE A 15 1.16 9.06 -26.32
CA PHE A 15 0.52 8.79 -25.03
C PHE A 15 -0.90 8.25 -25.22
N TYR A 16 -1.71 8.91 -26.06
CA TYR A 16 -3.11 8.55 -26.25
C TYR A 16 -3.33 7.26 -27.09
N ILE A 17 -2.28 6.70 -27.68
CA ILE A 17 -2.31 5.35 -28.26
C ILE A 17 -2.40 4.28 -27.15
N TYR A 18 -1.76 4.53 -26.00
CA TYR A 18 -1.65 3.56 -24.90
C TYR A 18 -2.62 3.83 -23.75
N PHE A 19 -2.90 5.10 -23.46
CA PHE A 19 -3.73 5.50 -22.32
C PHE A 19 -4.76 6.55 -22.76
N LYS A 20 -6.03 6.28 -22.55
CA LYS A 20 -7.10 7.24 -22.86
C LYS A 20 -7.06 8.45 -21.94
N THR A 21 -6.68 8.24 -20.67
CA THR A 21 -6.59 9.26 -19.63
C THR A 21 -5.26 9.17 -18.86
N LYS A 22 -4.92 10.22 -18.13
CA LYS A 22 -3.75 10.18 -17.23
C LYS A 22 -3.99 9.25 -16.03
N GLU A 23 -5.25 9.08 -15.67
CA GLU A 23 -5.69 8.21 -14.59
C GLU A 23 -5.46 6.74 -14.95
N GLU A 24 -5.65 6.33 -16.20
CA GLU A 24 -5.27 4.99 -16.68
C GLU A 24 -3.76 4.73 -16.54
N LEU A 25 -2.92 5.70 -16.90
CA LEU A 25 -1.48 5.58 -16.65
C LEU A 25 -1.18 5.41 -15.15
N PHE A 26 -1.84 6.18 -14.27
CA PHE A 26 -1.63 6.05 -12.84
C PHE A 26 -2.10 4.70 -12.28
N LEU A 27 -3.19 4.13 -12.80
CA LEU A 27 -3.61 2.78 -12.45
C LEU A 27 -2.59 1.73 -12.89
N GLU A 28 -2.00 1.88 -14.07
CA GLU A 28 -0.95 0.96 -14.54
C GLU A 28 0.33 1.06 -13.69
N LEU A 29 0.75 2.27 -13.33
CA LEU A 29 1.87 2.49 -12.40
C LEU A 29 1.59 1.89 -11.03
N MET A 30 0.37 2.04 -10.50
CA MET A 30 -0.06 1.44 -9.25
C MET A 30 -0.05 -0.09 -9.35
N SER A 31 -0.52 -0.66 -10.46
CA SER A 31 -0.51 -2.10 -10.73
C SER A 31 0.91 -2.66 -10.72
N GLY A 32 1.85 -1.98 -11.37
CA GLY A 32 3.26 -2.35 -11.38
C GLY A 32 3.86 -2.34 -9.97
N ALA A 33 3.67 -1.25 -9.23
CA ALA A 33 4.19 -1.11 -7.87
C ALA A 33 3.58 -2.14 -6.89
N LEU A 34 2.30 -2.48 -7.05
CA LEU A 34 1.66 -3.56 -6.29
C LEU A 34 2.25 -4.93 -6.65
N SER A 35 2.52 -5.18 -7.93
CA SER A 35 3.12 -6.44 -8.38
C SER A 35 4.51 -6.64 -7.78
N GLU A 36 5.34 -5.61 -7.75
CA GLU A 36 6.65 -5.64 -7.09
C GLU A 36 6.53 -5.90 -5.59
N PHE A 37 5.58 -5.24 -4.92
CA PHE A 37 5.31 -5.46 -3.50
C PHE A 37 4.89 -6.91 -3.22
N PHE A 38 3.90 -7.44 -3.96
CA PHE A 38 3.42 -8.80 -3.76
C PHE A 38 4.47 -9.85 -4.12
N GLN A 39 5.32 -9.60 -5.12
CA GLN A 39 6.44 -10.48 -5.43
C GLN A 39 7.41 -10.59 -4.25
N GLU A 40 7.79 -9.48 -3.64
CA GLU A 40 8.69 -9.48 -2.49
C GLU A 40 8.03 -10.10 -1.25
N LEU A 41 6.75 -9.79 -0.99
CA LEU A 41 5.99 -10.39 0.09
C LEU A 41 5.91 -11.92 -0.06
N ASN A 42 5.55 -12.40 -1.24
CA ASN A 42 5.45 -13.84 -1.53
C ASN A 42 6.80 -14.55 -1.39
N GLN A 43 7.88 -13.91 -1.86
CA GLN A 43 9.23 -14.44 -1.70
C GLN A 43 9.60 -14.57 -0.23
N SER A 44 9.38 -13.52 0.57
CA SER A 44 9.67 -13.51 2.01
C SER A 44 8.86 -14.55 2.78
N LEU A 45 7.56 -14.69 2.46
CA LEU A 45 6.69 -15.69 3.07
C LEU A 45 7.11 -17.13 2.73
N SER A 46 7.53 -17.38 1.47
CA SER A 46 7.93 -18.70 1.00
C SER A 46 9.26 -19.17 1.61
N GLN A 47 10.15 -18.28 1.98
CA GLN A 47 11.43 -18.61 2.60
C GLN A 47 11.30 -19.07 4.05
N LYS A 48 10.08 -19.03 4.62
CA LYS A 48 9.73 -19.44 6.01
C LYS A 48 10.56 -18.75 7.10
N GLU A 49 11.32 -17.73 6.76
CA GLU A 49 12.19 -16.98 7.68
C GLU A 49 11.51 -15.72 8.23
N ILE A 50 10.41 -15.29 7.62
CA ILE A 50 9.70 -14.09 8.06
C ILE A 50 8.86 -14.40 9.32
N ASP A 51 9.17 -13.73 10.39
CA ASP A 51 8.34 -13.65 11.59
C ASP A 51 7.43 -12.41 11.54
N LEU A 52 6.74 -12.12 12.63
CA LEU A 52 5.86 -10.95 12.70
C LEU A 52 6.64 -9.64 12.51
N GLU A 53 7.80 -9.51 13.12
CA GLU A 53 8.62 -8.31 12.99
C GLU A 53 9.11 -8.14 11.56
N GLY A 54 9.54 -9.21 10.91
CA GLY A 54 9.91 -9.20 9.51
C GLY A 54 8.76 -8.79 8.59
N TYR A 55 7.53 -9.26 8.85
CA TYR A 55 6.34 -8.81 8.14
C TYR A 55 6.09 -7.30 8.33
N VAL A 56 6.14 -6.82 9.57
CA VAL A 56 5.96 -5.39 9.88
C VAL A 56 7.02 -4.54 9.20
N ASP A 57 8.29 -4.94 9.29
CA ASP A 57 9.39 -4.22 8.66
C ASP A 57 9.29 -4.18 7.13
N LEU A 58 8.86 -5.28 6.51
CA LEU A 58 8.64 -5.34 5.05
C LEU A 58 7.57 -4.32 4.64
N PHE A 59 6.43 -4.31 5.32
CA PHE A 59 5.36 -3.35 5.02
C PHE A 59 5.82 -1.91 5.21
N VAL A 60 6.41 -1.56 6.35
CA VAL A 60 6.84 -0.18 6.64
C VAL A 60 7.89 0.28 5.63
N ARG A 61 8.84 -0.57 5.27
CA ARG A 61 9.87 -0.26 4.27
C ARG A 61 9.28 -0.03 2.88
N LYS A 62 8.35 -0.89 2.47
CA LYS A 62 7.74 -0.82 1.12
C LYS A 62 6.71 0.29 0.95
N PHE A 63 6.02 0.63 2.02
CA PHE A 63 5.01 1.68 2.00
C PHE A 63 5.50 2.97 2.66
N HIS A 64 6.78 3.27 2.54
CA HIS A 64 7.31 4.54 2.99
C HIS A 64 6.47 5.71 2.47
N LYS A 65 6.30 6.78 3.26
CA LYS A 65 5.42 7.93 2.97
C LYS A 65 5.58 8.53 1.57
N ASP A 66 6.78 8.44 1.00
CA ASP A 66 7.08 8.95 -0.34
C ASP A 66 6.92 7.91 -1.44
N HIS A 67 6.61 6.67 -1.08
CA HIS A 67 6.43 5.59 -2.05
C HIS A 67 5.20 5.82 -2.93
N MET A 68 5.31 5.42 -4.19
CA MET A 68 4.24 5.58 -5.19
C MET A 68 2.92 4.94 -4.74
N LEU A 69 2.96 3.79 -4.04
CA LEU A 69 1.77 3.12 -3.51
C LEU A 69 0.98 3.98 -2.53
N ILE A 70 1.67 4.77 -1.68
CA ILE A 70 1.00 5.71 -0.77
C ILE A 70 0.42 6.89 -1.54
N LYS A 71 1.21 7.50 -2.43
CA LYS A 71 0.78 8.68 -3.20
C LYS A 71 -0.41 8.38 -4.11
N LEU A 72 -0.35 7.29 -4.86
CA LEU A 72 -1.45 6.87 -5.74
C LEU A 72 -2.62 6.29 -4.97
N GLY A 73 -2.37 5.56 -3.88
CA GLY A 73 -3.41 5.00 -3.03
C GLY A 73 -4.32 6.07 -2.42
N ALA A 74 -3.75 7.20 -2.02
CA ALA A 74 -4.50 8.34 -1.52
C ALA A 74 -5.46 8.95 -2.57
N LEU A 75 -5.15 8.80 -3.86
CA LEU A 75 -5.96 9.30 -4.96
C LEU A 75 -6.93 8.26 -5.54
N MET A 76 -6.80 6.98 -5.14
CA MET A 76 -7.47 5.86 -5.81
C MET A 76 -8.98 6.07 -5.92
N ALA A 77 -9.70 6.09 -4.80
CA ALA A 77 -11.16 6.14 -4.79
C ALA A 77 -11.72 7.49 -5.25
N GLY A 78 -11.05 8.59 -4.90
CA GLY A 78 -11.56 9.94 -5.16
C GLY A 78 -11.26 10.47 -6.56
N VAL A 79 -10.22 9.97 -7.21
CA VAL A 79 -9.73 10.54 -8.49
C VAL A 79 -9.55 9.45 -9.54
N LEU A 80 -8.77 8.40 -9.25
CA LEU A 80 -8.38 7.45 -10.29
C LEU A 80 -9.57 6.61 -10.75
N GLU A 81 -10.31 6.01 -9.84
CA GLU A 81 -11.45 5.16 -10.18
C GLU A 81 -12.62 5.93 -10.81
N GLN A 82 -12.82 7.20 -10.40
CA GLN A 82 -13.92 8.02 -10.95
C GLN A 82 -13.64 8.56 -12.35
N ASN A 83 -12.38 8.68 -12.75
CA ASN A 83 -11.98 9.28 -14.02
C ASN A 83 -11.35 8.26 -14.98
N THR A 84 -11.59 6.97 -14.76
CA THR A 84 -11.10 5.87 -15.58
C THR A 84 -12.27 5.02 -16.05
N GLU A 85 -12.15 4.41 -17.22
CA GLU A 85 -13.18 3.49 -17.74
C GLU A 85 -13.37 2.29 -16.83
N GLU A 86 -14.62 1.85 -16.66
CA GLU A 86 -15.00 0.74 -15.77
C GLU A 86 -14.19 -0.54 -16.05
N GLU A 87 -13.95 -0.85 -17.33
CA GLU A 87 -13.20 -2.05 -17.71
C GLU A 87 -11.74 -2.00 -17.25
N ALA A 88 -11.09 -0.83 -17.30
CA ALA A 88 -9.72 -0.65 -16.80
C ALA A 88 -9.66 -0.78 -15.26
N VAL A 89 -10.62 -0.19 -14.55
CA VAL A 89 -10.76 -0.33 -13.11
C VAL A 89 -11.00 -1.80 -12.74
N LYS A 90 -11.89 -2.49 -13.44
CA LYS A 90 -12.19 -3.91 -13.22
C LYS A 90 -10.96 -4.78 -13.43
N LYS A 91 -10.23 -4.57 -14.52
CA LYS A 91 -8.96 -5.27 -14.80
C LYS A 91 -7.95 -5.08 -13.64
N PHE A 92 -7.78 -3.85 -13.17
CA PHE A 92 -6.94 -3.53 -12.02
C PHE A 92 -7.38 -4.28 -10.76
N LYS A 93 -8.68 -4.24 -10.42
CA LYS A 93 -9.24 -4.93 -9.25
C LYS A 93 -9.08 -6.45 -9.33
N MET A 94 -9.29 -7.05 -10.51
CA MET A 94 -9.11 -8.49 -10.71
C MET A 94 -7.65 -8.92 -10.53
N ASN A 95 -6.69 -8.13 -11.04
CA ASN A 95 -5.28 -8.37 -10.82
C ASN A 95 -4.91 -8.27 -9.32
N LEU A 96 -5.40 -7.23 -8.64
CA LEU A 96 -5.21 -7.07 -7.19
C LEU A 96 -5.76 -8.27 -6.40
N VAL A 97 -6.97 -8.74 -6.73
CA VAL A 97 -7.58 -9.91 -6.07
C VAL A 97 -6.73 -11.16 -6.27
N CYS A 98 -6.22 -11.40 -7.49
CA CYS A 98 -5.36 -12.55 -7.76
C CYS A 98 -4.08 -12.52 -6.91
N GLN A 99 -3.38 -11.39 -6.88
CA GLN A 99 -2.15 -11.22 -6.10
C GLN A 99 -2.41 -11.33 -4.59
N LEU A 100 -3.48 -10.70 -4.11
CA LEU A 100 -3.89 -10.75 -2.71
C LEU A 100 -4.24 -12.17 -2.26
N THR A 101 -4.95 -12.95 -3.09
CA THR A 101 -5.31 -14.33 -2.78
C THR A 101 -4.07 -15.22 -2.66
N ASN A 102 -3.11 -15.07 -3.57
CA ASN A 102 -1.85 -15.82 -3.52
C ASN A 102 -1.04 -15.47 -2.26
N ALA A 103 -0.91 -14.19 -1.94
CA ALA A 103 -0.20 -13.75 -0.74
C ALA A 103 -0.92 -14.18 0.54
N ALA A 104 -2.25 -14.18 0.57
CA ALA A 104 -3.04 -14.61 1.71
C ALA A 104 -2.86 -16.10 2.02
N LYS A 105 -2.77 -16.95 0.97
CA LYS A 105 -2.47 -18.37 1.14
C LYS A 105 -1.09 -18.57 1.78
N LEU A 106 -0.06 -17.94 1.28
CA LEU A 106 1.29 -18.02 1.85
C LEU A 106 1.35 -17.45 3.28
N LEU A 107 0.61 -16.38 3.54
CA LEU A 107 0.53 -15.78 4.86
C LEU A 107 -0.17 -16.71 5.86
N HIS A 108 -1.25 -17.41 5.46
CA HIS A 108 -1.89 -18.45 6.25
C HIS A 108 -0.93 -19.62 6.52
N GLU A 109 -0.24 -20.11 5.49
CA GLU A 109 0.76 -21.20 5.64
C GLU A 109 1.87 -20.82 6.64
N ARG A 110 2.26 -19.52 6.69
CA ARG A 110 3.27 -19.00 7.60
C ARG A 110 2.73 -18.75 9.01
N PHE A 111 1.48 -18.28 9.12
CA PHE A 111 0.79 -17.97 10.37
C PHE A 111 -0.56 -18.71 10.44
N PRO A 112 -0.57 -20.04 10.75
CA PRO A 112 -1.78 -20.85 10.68
C PRO A 112 -2.87 -20.48 11.69
N VAL A 113 -2.57 -19.57 12.61
CA VAL A 113 -3.52 -19.01 13.58
C VAL A 113 -4.62 -18.17 12.91
N ILE A 114 -4.40 -17.68 11.69
CA ILE A 114 -5.38 -16.96 10.88
C ILE A 114 -5.69 -17.74 9.62
N ASP A 115 -6.95 -17.79 9.19
CA ASP A 115 -7.35 -18.40 7.91
C ASP A 115 -6.98 -17.50 6.71
N GLU A 116 -7.09 -18.04 5.47
CA GLU A 116 -6.75 -17.30 4.25
C GLU A 116 -7.56 -16.00 4.10
N LYS A 117 -8.83 -15.99 4.51
CA LYS A 117 -9.69 -14.80 4.46
C LYS A 117 -9.23 -13.73 5.46
N GLN A 118 -8.85 -14.18 6.65
CA GLN A 118 -8.26 -13.30 7.67
C GLN A 118 -6.90 -12.79 7.20
N ALA A 119 -6.06 -13.63 6.60
CA ALA A 119 -4.78 -13.26 6.03
C ALA A 119 -4.92 -12.18 4.93
N ALA A 120 -5.86 -12.34 4.00
CA ALA A 120 -6.16 -11.32 3.00
C ALA A 120 -6.57 -9.99 3.65
N ARG A 121 -7.42 -10.05 4.68
CA ARG A 121 -7.85 -8.86 5.43
C ARG A 121 -6.70 -8.21 6.20
N MET A 122 -5.76 -9.01 6.72
CA MET A 122 -4.57 -8.48 7.40
C MET A 122 -3.68 -7.68 6.44
N ILE A 123 -3.45 -8.19 5.23
CA ILE A 123 -2.70 -7.46 4.18
C ILE A 123 -3.40 -6.13 3.85
N LEU A 124 -4.72 -6.15 3.61
CA LEU A 124 -5.49 -4.94 3.30
C LEU A 124 -5.51 -3.94 4.47
N ARG A 125 -5.69 -4.40 5.70
CA ARG A 125 -5.66 -3.55 6.90
C ARG A 125 -4.29 -2.95 7.11
N SER A 126 -3.21 -3.72 6.92
CA SER A 126 -1.84 -3.21 7.00
C SER A 126 -1.61 -2.07 6.01
N TYR A 127 -2.03 -2.25 4.75
CA TYR A 127 -1.98 -1.18 3.76
C TYR A 127 -2.80 0.06 4.18
N SER A 128 -4.03 -0.15 4.66
CA SER A 128 -4.92 0.94 5.08
C SER A 128 -4.34 1.75 6.25
N VAL A 129 -3.69 1.07 7.21
CA VAL A 129 -2.98 1.73 8.32
C VAL A 129 -1.87 2.62 7.78
N LEU A 130 -1.00 2.08 6.93
CA LEU A 130 0.13 2.84 6.38
C LEU A 130 -0.33 4.04 5.55
N LEU A 131 -1.40 3.86 4.77
CA LEU A 131 -2.01 4.96 4.02
C LEU A 131 -2.55 6.04 4.94
N GLY A 132 -3.21 5.66 6.04
CA GLY A 132 -3.73 6.59 7.05
C GLY A 132 -2.62 7.33 7.78
N VAL A 133 -1.60 6.63 8.26
CA VAL A 133 -0.45 7.25 8.95
C VAL A 133 0.25 8.24 8.01
N ALA A 134 0.46 7.87 6.75
CA ALA A 134 1.12 8.76 5.77
C ALA A 134 0.36 10.08 5.55
N GLN A 135 -0.97 10.12 5.76
CA GLN A 135 -1.76 11.36 5.67
C GLN A 135 -1.49 12.32 6.84
N LEU A 136 -0.98 11.81 7.97
CA LEU A 136 -0.69 12.61 9.16
C LEU A 136 0.73 13.17 9.14
N ILE A 137 1.62 12.59 8.33
CA ILE A 137 3.01 13.02 8.24
C ILE A 137 3.14 14.29 7.38
N PRO A 138 3.90 15.30 7.83
CA PRO A 138 4.12 16.51 7.06
C PRO A 138 4.65 16.23 5.66
N SER A 139 3.96 16.75 4.66
CA SER A 139 4.30 16.58 3.24
C SER A 139 4.65 17.89 2.54
N THR A 140 4.49 19.04 3.24
CA THR A 140 4.79 20.38 2.72
C THR A 140 5.75 21.14 3.62
N PRO A 141 6.54 22.08 3.06
CA PRO A 141 7.40 22.95 3.87
C PRO A 141 6.65 23.78 4.92
N ILE A 142 5.38 24.11 4.67
CA ILE A 142 4.54 24.83 5.62
C ILE A 142 4.24 23.94 6.82
N GLN A 143 3.78 22.73 6.59
CA GLN A 143 3.49 21.78 7.66
C GLN A 143 4.74 21.48 8.51
N SER A 144 5.91 21.26 7.87
CA SER A 144 7.15 21.01 8.59
C SER A 144 7.54 22.18 9.51
N ARG A 145 7.42 23.44 9.03
CA ARG A 145 7.69 24.63 9.85
C ARG A 145 6.71 24.81 11.02
N LEU A 146 5.44 24.47 10.80
CA LEU A 146 4.43 24.56 11.88
C LEU A 146 4.75 23.60 13.03
N LEU A 147 5.29 22.42 12.73
CA LEU A 147 5.67 21.45 13.75
C LEU A 147 6.96 21.76 14.51
N GLU A 148 7.64 22.87 14.17
CA GLU A 148 8.74 23.43 14.99
C GLU A 148 8.20 24.15 16.24
N ASP A 149 6.88 24.47 16.27
CA ASP A 149 6.23 25.05 17.44
C ASP A 149 6.01 23.99 18.53
N PRO A 150 6.57 24.16 19.74
CA PRO A 150 6.39 23.20 20.84
C PRO A 150 4.92 22.89 21.18
N ALA A 151 4.01 23.84 20.93
CA ALA A 151 2.57 23.62 21.15
C ALA A 151 1.95 22.58 20.21
N LEU A 152 2.63 22.25 19.11
CA LEU A 152 2.22 21.30 18.09
C LEU A 152 3.02 19.99 18.12
N GLU A 153 3.91 19.81 19.10
CA GLU A 153 4.79 18.63 19.21
C GLU A 153 4.02 17.30 19.14
N VAL A 154 2.83 17.25 19.72
CA VAL A 154 1.95 16.06 19.70
C VAL A 154 1.56 15.61 18.28
N LEU A 155 1.67 16.49 17.28
CA LEU A 155 1.38 16.21 15.88
C LEU A 155 2.66 15.82 15.09
N ALA A 156 3.84 15.88 15.71
CA ALA A 156 5.11 15.55 15.08
C ALA A 156 5.34 14.02 15.12
N LEU A 157 4.63 13.30 14.25
CA LEU A 157 4.69 11.85 14.17
C LEU A 157 5.81 11.38 13.25
N ASP A 158 6.49 10.28 13.63
CA ASP A 158 7.37 9.53 12.74
C ASP A 158 6.60 8.41 12.04
N PHE A 159 6.72 8.35 10.71
CA PHE A 159 6.00 7.37 9.91
C PHE A 159 6.34 5.93 10.28
N ALA A 160 7.61 5.62 10.47
CA ALA A 160 8.04 4.26 10.72
C ALA A 160 7.67 3.80 12.13
N GLU A 161 7.83 4.66 13.13
CA GLU A 161 7.48 4.38 14.52
C GLU A 161 5.98 4.14 14.67
N GLU A 162 5.14 5.07 14.20
CA GLU A 162 3.68 4.95 14.28
C GLU A 162 3.16 3.74 13.51
N SER A 163 3.66 3.54 12.28
CA SER A 163 3.26 2.41 11.45
C SER A 163 3.59 1.08 12.11
N LYS A 164 4.79 0.93 12.66
CA LYS A 164 5.19 -0.30 13.38
C LYS A 164 4.34 -0.54 14.62
N ALA A 165 4.10 0.49 15.42
CA ALA A 165 3.29 0.39 16.64
C ALA A 165 1.87 -0.09 16.31
N ILE A 166 1.22 0.51 15.31
CA ILE A 166 -0.15 0.15 14.94
C ILE A 166 -0.22 -1.23 14.27
N LEU A 167 0.75 -1.58 13.41
CA LEU A 167 0.79 -2.91 12.78
C LEU A 167 0.98 -4.02 13.81
N ARG A 168 1.85 -3.83 14.82
CA ARG A 168 2.02 -4.78 15.91
C ARG A 168 0.73 -4.96 16.73
N ALA A 169 0.04 -3.86 17.06
CA ALA A 169 -1.25 -3.91 17.75
C ALA A 169 -2.32 -4.62 16.92
N LEU A 170 -2.36 -4.38 15.62
CA LEU A 170 -3.27 -5.06 14.69
C LEU A 170 -3.05 -6.58 14.69
N TRP A 171 -1.79 -7.02 14.64
CA TRP A 171 -1.43 -8.43 14.69
C TRP A 171 -1.69 -9.05 16.06
N ALA A 172 -1.38 -8.38 17.16
CA ALA A 172 -1.71 -8.84 18.51
C ALA A 172 -3.19 -9.12 18.67
N SER A 173 -4.05 -8.23 18.15
CA SER A 173 -5.51 -8.44 18.10
C SER A 173 -5.91 -9.66 17.29
N ALA A 174 -5.30 -9.91 16.14
CA ALA A 174 -5.60 -11.08 15.31
C ALA A 174 -5.18 -12.39 16.00
N LEU A 175 -4.04 -12.39 16.69
CA LEU A 175 -3.54 -13.55 17.43
C LEU A 175 -4.40 -13.88 18.66
N LEU A 176 -4.94 -12.87 19.35
CA LEU A 176 -5.78 -13.04 20.54
C LEU A 176 -7.22 -13.46 20.22
N LEU A 177 -7.75 -13.03 19.06
CA LEU A 177 -9.12 -13.31 18.63
C LEU A 177 -9.25 -14.61 17.83
N SER A 178 -8.16 -15.28 17.54
CA SER A 178 -8.21 -16.62 16.94
C SER A 178 -8.80 -17.58 17.97
N PRO A 179 -9.87 -18.34 17.63
CA PRO A 179 -10.46 -19.31 18.55
C PRO A 179 -9.37 -20.31 18.92
N GLY A 180 -8.79 -20.10 20.11
CA GLY A 180 -7.85 -21.03 20.69
C GLY A 180 -8.47 -22.40 20.81
N CYS A 181 -7.65 -23.42 20.64
CA CYS A 181 -7.97 -24.79 20.96
C CYS A 181 -8.75 -24.85 22.28
N GLY A 182 -10.05 -25.10 22.19
CA GLY A 182 -10.86 -25.64 23.26
C GLY A 182 -11.03 -27.12 23.01
#